data_1408e4400953b5ea85a86d59327a615b
#
_entry.id   1408e4400953b5ea85a86d59327a615b
#
_cell.length_a   1.000
_cell.length_b   1.000
_cell.length_c   1.000
_cell.angle_alpha   90.00
_cell.angle_beta   90.00
_cell.angle_gamma   90.00
#
_symmetry.space_group_name_H-M   'P 1'
#
loop_
_entity.id
_entity.type
_entity.pdbx_description
1 polymer ?
#
loop_
_entity_poly.entity_id
_entity_poly.type
_entity_poly.pdbx_seq_one_letter_code
_entity_poly.pdbx_strand_id
1 'polypeptide(L)'
;IIFLMYFISPPNDEIYNLMIFIYIAYAAIISSFLGGIQWGLITAFADKIYYVFTPLLITVIPALISWAALLSLENLKLSLLLLLIGYVISLLHDYYLYQQLKITPLWFITMKVTLSLTVSILTIILIIFI
;
A
#
# COMPACT_ATOMS: atom_id res chain seq x y z
N ILE A 1 -1.48 -16.08 7.63
CA ILE A 1 -2.72 -16.78 8.07
C ILE A 1 -3.64 -17.06 6.87
N ILE A 2 -3.97 -16.07 6.05
CA ILE A 2 -4.84 -16.24 4.88
C ILE A 2 -4.27 -17.28 3.91
N PHE A 3 -2.99 -17.19 3.60
CA PHE A 3 -2.32 -18.16 2.72
C PHE A 3 -2.31 -19.56 3.33
N LEU A 4 -2.05 -19.65 4.62
CA LEU A 4 -2.05 -20.93 5.32
C LEU A 4 -3.43 -21.57 5.29
N MET A 5 -4.47 -20.80 5.52
CA MET A 5 -5.85 -21.28 5.49
C MET A 5 -6.28 -21.72 4.08
N TYR A 6 -5.79 -21.02 3.05
CA TYR A 6 -6.01 -21.40 1.67
C TYR A 6 -5.48 -22.81 1.36
N PHE A 7 -4.29 -23.14 1.88
CA PHE A 7 -3.66 -24.43 1.63
C PHE A 7 -4.22 -25.56 2.51
N ILE A 8 -4.71 -25.24 3.71
CA ILE A 8 -5.20 -26.23 4.67
C ILE A 8 -6.67 -26.58 4.43
N SER A 9 -7.49 -25.58 4.08
CA SER A 9 -8.93 -25.79 3.87
C SER A 9 -9.26 -25.59 2.39
N PRO A 10 -9.99 -26.53 1.75
CA PRO A 10 -10.51 -26.28 0.41
C PRO A 10 -11.40 -25.04 0.45
N PRO A 11 -11.29 -24.13 -0.55
CA PRO A 11 -12.02 -22.88 -0.53
C PRO A 11 -13.53 -23.11 -0.58
N ASN A 12 -14.21 -22.77 0.50
CA ASN A 12 -15.62 -22.47 0.47
C ASN A 12 -15.73 -21.04 -0.05
N ASP A 13 -16.54 -20.80 -1.07
CA ASP A 13 -16.58 -19.51 -1.77
C ASP A 13 -16.84 -18.32 -0.83
N GLU A 14 -17.74 -18.50 0.16
CA GLU A 14 -18.04 -17.44 1.12
C GLU A 14 -16.86 -17.13 2.05
N ILE A 15 -16.24 -18.17 2.61
CA ILE A 15 -15.09 -18.02 3.51
C ILE A 15 -13.91 -17.45 2.76
N TYR A 16 -13.67 -17.93 1.55
CA TYR A 16 -12.59 -17.45 0.70
C TYR A 16 -12.73 -15.97 0.37
N ASN A 17 -13.91 -15.55 -0.06
CA ASN A 17 -14.19 -14.14 -0.36
C ASN A 17 -14.05 -13.26 0.88
N LEU A 18 -14.49 -13.73 2.04
CA LEU A 18 -14.34 -13.01 3.31
C LEU A 18 -12.86 -12.83 3.67
N MET A 19 -12.05 -13.85 3.50
CA MET A 19 -10.62 -13.77 3.80
C MET A 19 -9.90 -12.79 2.88
N ILE A 20 -10.23 -12.79 1.60
CA ILE A 20 -9.66 -11.84 0.65
C ILE A 20 -10.11 -10.42 0.98
N PHE A 21 -11.37 -10.23 1.33
CA PHE A 21 -11.88 -8.94 1.79
C PHE A 21 -11.10 -8.42 3.00
N ILE A 22 -10.87 -9.28 4.00
CA ILE A 22 -10.10 -8.91 5.21
C ILE A 22 -8.68 -8.51 4.82
N TYR A 23 -8.05 -9.25 3.92
CA TYR A 23 -6.72 -8.92 3.43
C TYR A 23 -6.69 -7.55 2.73
N ILE A 24 -7.64 -7.32 1.82
CA ILE A 24 -7.73 -6.06 1.07
C ILE A 24 -7.95 -4.88 2.02
N ALA A 25 -8.85 -5.04 2.99
CA ALA A 25 -9.14 -4.00 3.98
C ALA A 25 -7.89 -3.68 4.80
N TYR A 26 -7.18 -4.70 5.27
CA TYR A 26 -5.96 -4.52 6.05
C TYR A 26 -4.85 -3.84 5.22
N ALA A 27 -4.66 -4.29 3.99
CA ALA A 27 -3.66 -3.70 3.10
C ALA A 27 -4.00 -2.24 2.77
N ALA A 28 -5.29 -1.92 2.60
CA ALA A 28 -5.74 -0.55 2.36
C ALA A 28 -5.47 0.35 3.57
N ILE A 29 -5.70 -0.16 4.77
CA ILE A 29 -5.41 0.59 6.01
C ILE A 29 -3.91 0.87 6.12
N ILE A 30 -3.06 -0.12 5.86
CA ILE A 30 -1.60 0.05 5.88
C ILE A 30 -1.18 1.08 4.83
N SER A 31 -1.74 1.01 3.63
CA SER A 31 -1.43 1.98 2.57
C SER A 31 -1.75 3.41 2.99
N SER A 32 -2.90 3.61 3.62
CA SER A 32 -3.30 4.92 4.15
C SER A 32 -2.37 5.38 5.26
N PHE A 33 -1.97 4.50 6.15
CA PHE A 33 -1.03 4.80 7.23
C PHE A 33 0.34 5.23 6.68
N LEU A 34 0.85 4.51 5.67
CA LEU A 34 2.12 4.85 5.03
C LEU A 34 2.05 6.23 4.35
N GLY A 35 0.93 6.53 3.70
CA GLY A 35 0.70 7.86 3.14
C GLY A 35 0.66 8.94 4.20
N GLY A 36 0.05 8.67 5.35
CA GLY A 36 0.04 9.59 6.49
C GLY A 36 1.43 9.87 7.04
N ILE A 37 2.31 8.87 7.08
CA ILE A 37 3.70 9.05 7.49
C ILE A 37 4.43 9.98 6.50
N GLN A 38 4.25 9.78 5.20
CA GLN A 38 4.83 10.64 4.17
C GLN A 38 4.34 12.08 4.33
N TRP A 39 3.05 12.26 4.56
CA TRP A 39 2.45 13.57 4.82
C TRP A 39 3.12 14.25 6.02
N GLY A 40 3.28 13.50 7.12
CA GLY A 40 3.93 14.01 8.33
C GLY A 40 5.37 14.42 8.11
N LEU A 41 6.15 13.62 7.37
CA LEU A 41 7.54 13.92 7.04
C LEU A 41 7.65 15.21 6.22
N ILE A 42 6.82 15.34 5.19
CA ILE A 42 6.84 16.54 4.34
C ILE A 42 6.44 17.77 5.15
N THR A 43 5.43 17.65 6.00
CA THR A 43 4.99 18.75 6.87
C THR A 43 6.07 19.15 7.86
N ALA A 44 6.73 18.16 8.49
CA ALA A 44 7.80 18.41 9.46
C ALA A 44 9.02 19.11 8.85
N PHE A 45 9.33 18.82 7.60
CA PHE A 45 10.48 19.39 6.89
C PHE A 45 10.08 20.40 5.82
N ALA A 46 8.89 20.99 5.94
CA ALA A 46 8.37 21.93 4.93
C ALA A 46 9.30 23.12 4.68
N ASP A 47 10.03 23.60 5.71
CA ASP A 47 10.96 24.72 5.60
C ASP A 47 12.17 24.39 4.70
N LYS A 48 12.48 23.10 4.52
CA LYS A 48 13.60 22.64 3.70
C LYS A 48 13.19 22.26 2.29
N ILE A 49 11.90 22.32 1.98
CA ILE A 49 11.36 21.92 0.68
C ILE A 49 10.92 23.18 -0.05
N TYR A 50 11.41 23.37 -1.28
CA TYR A 50 11.09 24.54 -2.09
C TYR A 50 9.60 24.62 -2.43
N TYR A 51 9.00 23.49 -2.81
CA TYR A 51 7.58 23.43 -3.19
C TYR A 51 6.92 22.24 -2.52
N VAL A 52 6.03 22.51 -1.57
CA VAL A 52 5.47 21.49 -0.68
C VAL A 52 4.19 20.88 -1.23
N PHE A 53 3.44 21.62 -2.04
CA PHE A 53 2.07 21.25 -2.44
C PHE A 53 2.03 19.94 -3.23
N THR A 54 2.87 19.79 -4.27
CA THR A 54 2.87 18.59 -5.10
C THR A 54 3.29 17.34 -4.34
N PRO A 55 4.39 17.33 -3.55
CA PRO A 55 4.70 16.16 -2.73
C PRO A 55 3.59 15.77 -1.75
N LEU A 56 2.91 16.75 -1.15
CA LEU A 56 1.80 16.47 -0.25
C LEU A 56 0.62 15.81 -0.97
N LEU A 57 0.27 16.29 -2.17
CA LEU A 57 -0.80 15.71 -2.96
C LEU A 57 -0.52 14.25 -3.32
N ILE A 58 0.71 13.93 -3.66
CA ILE A 58 1.10 12.58 -4.04
C ILE A 58 0.94 11.61 -2.87
N THR A 59 1.11 12.05 -1.61
CA THR A 59 0.94 11.18 -0.45
C THR A 59 -0.49 10.65 -0.30
N VAL A 60 -1.48 11.38 -0.83
CA VAL A 60 -2.90 11.01 -0.71
C VAL A 60 -3.31 10.00 -1.77
N ILE A 61 -2.60 9.94 -2.90
CA ILE A 61 -2.98 9.10 -4.04
C ILE A 61 -3.06 7.62 -3.68
N PRO A 62 -2.10 6.99 -2.99
CA PRO A 62 -2.22 5.59 -2.63
C PRO A 62 -3.44 5.30 -1.75
N ALA A 63 -3.79 6.19 -0.84
CA ALA A 63 -4.98 6.02 0.00
C ALA A 63 -6.26 6.06 -0.84
N LEU A 64 -6.35 6.97 -1.80
CA LEU A 64 -7.50 7.05 -2.71
C LEU A 64 -7.62 5.80 -3.59
N ILE A 65 -6.50 5.31 -4.10
CA ILE A 65 -6.47 4.08 -4.91
C ILE A 65 -6.89 2.89 -4.07
N SER A 66 -6.44 2.79 -2.83
CA SER A 66 -6.82 1.72 -1.91
C SER A 66 -8.31 1.78 -1.57
N TRP A 67 -8.86 2.97 -1.43
CA TRP A 67 -10.30 3.17 -1.25
C TRP A 67 -11.07 2.69 -2.48
N ALA A 68 -10.60 3.03 -3.68
CA ALA A 68 -11.19 2.52 -4.92
C ALA A 68 -11.13 0.99 -4.99
N ALA A 69 -10.06 0.37 -4.49
CA ALA A 69 -9.95 -1.07 -4.41
C ALA A 69 -11.04 -1.67 -3.53
N LEU A 70 -11.35 -1.04 -2.39
CA LEU A 70 -12.44 -1.48 -1.51
C LEU A 70 -13.79 -1.33 -2.17
N LEU A 71 -13.99 -0.35 -3.05
CA LEU A 71 -15.23 -0.20 -3.80
C LEU A 71 -15.38 -1.20 -4.94
N SER A 72 -14.31 -1.86 -5.34
CA SER A 72 -14.25 -2.78 -6.49
C SER A 72 -14.25 -4.25 -6.07
N LEU A 73 -14.83 -4.58 -4.91
CA LEU A 73 -14.80 -5.95 -4.36
C LEU A 73 -15.58 -6.97 -5.21
N GLU A 74 -16.44 -6.52 -6.10
CA GLU A 74 -17.13 -7.40 -7.06
C GLU A 74 -16.14 -8.10 -8.00
N ASN A 75 -15.00 -7.46 -8.29
CA ASN A 75 -13.92 -8.03 -9.07
C ASN A 75 -12.65 -8.04 -8.21
N LEU A 76 -12.36 -9.18 -7.58
CA LEU A 76 -11.24 -9.30 -6.64
C LEU A 76 -9.89 -9.07 -7.30
N LYS A 77 -9.72 -9.50 -8.56
CA LYS A 77 -8.48 -9.24 -9.28
C LYS A 77 -8.24 -7.75 -9.49
N LEU A 78 -9.29 -7.01 -9.85
CA LEU A 78 -9.18 -5.56 -10.00
C LEU A 78 -8.84 -4.88 -8.68
N SER A 79 -9.49 -5.28 -7.58
CA SER A 79 -9.17 -4.76 -6.24
C SER A 79 -7.71 -4.98 -5.87
N LEU A 80 -7.19 -6.18 -6.09
CA LEU A 80 -5.80 -6.52 -5.78
C LEU A 80 -4.83 -5.75 -6.68
N LEU A 81 -5.16 -5.58 -7.96
CA LEU A 81 -4.34 -4.78 -8.88
C LEU A 81 -4.29 -3.32 -8.45
N LEU A 82 -5.41 -2.75 -8.02
CA LEU A 82 -5.45 -1.37 -7.52
C LEU A 82 -4.60 -1.21 -6.26
N LEU A 83 -4.66 -2.16 -5.33
CA LEU A 83 -3.78 -2.16 -4.16
C LEU A 83 -2.32 -2.17 -4.56
N LEU A 84 -1.95 -3.04 -5.50
CA LEU A 84 -0.57 -3.16 -5.98
C LEU A 84 -0.10 -1.84 -6.59
N ILE A 85 -0.91 -1.22 -7.42
CA ILE A 85 -0.61 0.08 -8.02
C ILE A 85 -0.40 1.14 -6.93
N GLY A 86 -1.25 1.18 -5.92
CA GLY A 86 -1.11 2.10 -4.80
C GLY A 86 0.21 1.91 -4.05
N TYR A 87 0.60 0.68 -3.77
CA TYR A 87 1.87 0.39 -3.11
C TYR A 87 3.07 0.77 -3.96
N VAL A 88 3.02 0.53 -5.27
CA VAL A 88 4.09 0.93 -6.19
C VAL A 88 4.25 2.46 -6.21
N ILE A 89 3.15 3.20 -6.29
CA ILE A 89 3.19 4.66 -6.24
C ILE A 89 3.79 5.14 -4.92
N SER A 90 3.39 4.53 -3.80
CA SER A 90 3.94 4.87 -2.49
C SER A 90 5.45 4.62 -2.41
N LEU A 91 5.93 3.50 -2.95
CA LEU A 91 7.36 3.19 -2.99
C LEU A 91 8.14 4.18 -3.84
N LEU A 92 7.61 4.56 -5.01
CA LEU A 92 8.25 5.55 -5.87
C LEU A 92 8.32 6.90 -5.17
N HIS A 93 7.29 7.27 -4.42
CA HIS A 93 7.29 8.52 -3.67
C HIS A 93 8.25 8.45 -2.49
N ASP A 94 8.36 7.31 -1.79
CA ASP A 94 9.37 7.11 -0.74
C ASP A 94 10.78 7.29 -1.29
N TYR A 95 11.05 6.73 -2.48
CA TYR A 95 12.33 6.90 -3.14
C TYR A 95 12.61 8.37 -3.45
N TYR A 96 11.61 9.09 -3.98
CA TYR A 96 11.71 10.51 -4.26
C TYR A 96 12.03 11.32 -3.00
N LEU A 97 11.31 11.06 -1.89
CA LEU A 97 11.54 11.76 -0.62
C LEU A 97 12.94 11.48 -0.07
N TYR A 98 13.44 10.27 -0.25
CA TYR A 98 14.77 9.89 0.23
C TYR A 98 15.88 10.46 -0.64
N GLN A 99 15.80 10.31 -1.96
CA GLN A 99 16.89 10.68 -2.88
C GLN A 99 16.87 12.15 -3.26
N GLN A 100 15.72 12.72 -3.54
CA GLN A 100 15.62 14.08 -4.05
C GLN A 100 15.46 15.10 -2.93
N LEU A 101 14.54 14.88 -2.01
CA LEU A 101 14.29 15.81 -0.91
C LEU A 101 15.15 15.52 0.32
N LYS A 102 15.67 14.31 0.47
CA LYS A 102 16.58 13.87 1.54
C LYS A 102 16.02 14.13 2.94
N ILE A 103 14.72 13.95 3.11
CA ILE A 103 14.04 14.16 4.39
C ILE A 103 13.80 12.87 5.17
N THR A 104 14.06 11.70 4.57
CA THR A 104 13.78 10.41 5.20
C THR A 104 15.06 9.76 5.71
N PRO A 105 15.16 9.36 6.99
CA PRO A 105 16.30 8.61 7.50
C PRO A 105 16.45 7.25 6.83
N LEU A 106 17.68 6.76 6.68
CA LEU A 106 17.96 5.50 6.01
C LEU A 106 17.28 4.31 6.70
N TRP A 107 17.36 4.23 8.03
CA TRP A 107 16.76 3.12 8.78
C TRP A 107 15.24 3.07 8.57
N PHE A 108 14.61 4.21 8.45
CA PHE A 108 13.18 4.35 8.30
C PHE A 108 12.73 3.94 6.89
N ILE A 109 13.45 4.41 5.85
CA ILE A 109 13.14 4.05 4.48
C ILE A 109 13.34 2.54 4.25
N THR A 110 14.35 1.94 4.85
CA THR A 110 14.59 0.49 4.78
C THR A 110 13.41 -0.28 5.37
N MET A 111 12.90 0.14 6.53
CA MET A 111 11.74 -0.48 7.17
C MET A 111 10.48 -0.37 6.30
N LYS A 112 10.21 0.82 5.76
CA LYS A 112 9.04 1.06 4.91
C LYS A 112 9.10 0.26 3.61
N VAL A 113 10.26 0.25 2.97
CA VAL A 113 10.45 -0.50 1.72
C VAL A 113 10.26 -1.99 1.97
N THR A 114 10.80 -2.53 3.05
CA THR A 114 10.61 -3.93 3.41
C THR A 114 9.13 -4.27 3.60
N LEU A 115 8.40 -3.44 4.35
CA LEU A 115 6.97 -3.64 4.58
C LEU A 115 6.18 -3.58 3.27
N SER A 116 6.42 -2.57 2.45
CA SER A 116 5.71 -2.36 1.19
C SER A 116 6.00 -3.48 0.19
N LEU A 117 7.24 -3.94 0.11
CA LEU A 117 7.61 -5.06 -0.75
C LEU A 117 6.95 -6.35 -0.28
N THR A 118 6.89 -6.60 1.02
CA THR A 118 6.22 -7.78 1.57
C THR A 118 4.75 -7.81 1.17
N VAL A 119 4.02 -6.71 1.36
CA VAL A 119 2.60 -6.63 0.99
C VAL A 119 2.44 -6.75 -0.52
N SER A 120 3.30 -6.13 -1.31
CA SER A 120 3.25 -6.21 -2.77
C SER A 120 3.44 -7.64 -3.27
N ILE A 121 4.41 -8.36 -2.73
CA ILE A 121 4.67 -9.76 -3.08
C ILE A 121 3.47 -10.64 -2.73
N LEU A 122 2.91 -10.49 -1.53
CA LEU A 122 1.73 -11.23 -1.11
C LEU A 122 0.54 -10.93 -2.01
N THR A 123 0.35 -9.69 -2.42
CA THR A 123 -0.72 -9.29 -3.33
C THR A 123 -0.54 -9.92 -4.72
N ILE A 124 0.68 -9.95 -5.23
CA ILE A 124 0.98 -10.61 -6.51
C ILE A 124 0.65 -12.10 -6.44
N ILE A 125 1.05 -12.77 -5.35
CA ILE A 125 0.75 -14.19 -5.15
C ILE A 125 -0.77 -14.42 -5.14
N LEU A 126 -1.54 -13.59 -4.46
CA LEU A 126 -3.00 -13.70 -4.45
C LEU A 126 -3.60 -13.50 -5.85
N ILE A 127 -3.10 -12.55 -6.63
CA ILE A 127 -3.57 -12.32 -8.00
C ILE A 127 -3.34 -13.56 -8.86
N ILE A 128 -2.20 -14.21 -8.72
CA ILE A 128 -1.85 -15.41 -9.49
C ILE A 128 -2.79 -16.58 -9.13
N PHE A 129 -3.12 -16.75 -7.84
CA PHE A 129 -3.96 -17.87 -7.38
C PHE A 129 -5.47 -17.60 -7.49
N ILE A 130 -5.87 -16.41 -7.76
CA ILE A 130 -7.28 -16.09 -8.05
C ILE A 130 -7.54 -16.23 -9.54
#